data_16334b361df4da01e1b56a4e36c84201
#
_entry.id   16334b361df4da01e1b56a4e36c84201
#
_cell.length_a   1.000
_cell.length_b   1.000
_cell.length_c   1.000
_cell.angle_alpha   90.00
_cell.angle_beta   90.00
_cell.angle_gamma   90.00
#
_symmetry.space_group_name_H-M   'P 1'
#
loop_
_entity.id
_entity.type
_entity.pdbx_description
1 polymer ?
#
loop_
_entity_poly.entity_id
_entity_poly.type
_entity_poly.pdbx_seq_one_letter_code
_entity_poly.pdbx_strand_id
1 'polypeptide(L)'
;MNYPSSWKAAAAAVTVAALALGAAPSAPDKNSVKVPGGLAMSEFKGYESWQVINVSQNGGAFAAILGNPAMVAAYQSGIPSNGKPFPDGVRFAKVHWEPKQNVTAPGPPTVGGAQQNVDFMVKDSKRFADSGGWGYAAFEYDAGSKSFRPADLSGKPPQGKDAKCGFACHTVARSRDYVFTEYATR
;
A
#
# COMPACT_ATOMS: atom_id res chain seq x y z
N MET A 1 70.12 42.51 -42.86
CA MET A 1 69.54 41.16 -42.90
C MET A 1 68.37 41.16 -41.95
N ASN A 2 67.16 41.26 -42.49
CA ASN A 2 65.90 41.38 -41.67
C ASN A 2 65.19 40.03 -41.66
N TYR A 3 64.93 39.50 -40.51
CA TYR A 3 64.02 38.38 -40.34
C TYR A 3 62.68 38.91 -39.77
N PRO A 4 61.54 38.62 -40.39
CA PRO A 4 60.24 38.84 -39.77
C PRO A 4 59.77 37.54 -39.09
N SER A 5 59.62 37.54 -37.78
CA SER A 5 58.97 36.49 -37.05
C SER A 5 57.46 36.73 -37.00
N SER A 6 56.70 35.92 -37.72
CA SER A 6 55.27 35.90 -37.64
C SER A 6 54.79 34.76 -36.65
N TRP A 7 54.42 35.12 -35.46
CA TRP A 7 53.76 34.20 -34.53
C TRP A 7 52.26 34.23 -34.82
N LYS A 8 51.74 33.13 -35.35
CA LYS A 8 50.30 32.90 -35.44
C LYS A 8 49.84 32.30 -34.15
N ALA A 9 49.09 33.07 -33.36
CA ALA A 9 48.38 32.57 -32.19
C ALA A 9 47.15 31.76 -32.63
N ALA A 10 47.15 30.45 -32.37
CA ALA A 10 45.96 29.61 -32.55
C ALA A 10 45.11 29.72 -31.31
N ALA A 11 43.95 30.35 -31.43
CA ALA A 11 42.92 30.34 -30.37
C ALA A 11 42.19 29.02 -30.40
N ALA A 12 42.40 28.19 -29.39
CA ALA A 12 41.59 26.98 -29.17
C ALA A 12 40.27 27.37 -28.50
N ALA A 13 39.17 27.24 -29.21
CA ALA A 13 37.83 27.40 -28.65
C ALA A 13 37.47 26.13 -27.88
N VAL A 14 37.40 26.23 -26.55
CA VAL A 14 36.87 25.16 -25.67
C VAL A 14 35.34 25.26 -25.63
N THR A 15 34.68 24.38 -26.34
CA THR A 15 33.23 24.23 -26.28
C THR A 15 32.87 23.41 -25.03
N VAL A 16 32.35 24.07 -24.01
CA VAL A 16 31.77 23.39 -22.82
C VAL A 16 30.38 22.89 -23.20
N ALA A 17 30.25 21.60 -23.44
CA ALA A 17 28.94 20.95 -23.59
C ALA A 17 28.29 20.83 -22.22
N ALA A 18 27.28 21.65 -21.95
CA ALA A 18 26.44 21.52 -20.77
C ALA A 18 25.56 20.27 -20.93
N LEU A 19 25.88 19.19 -20.21
CA LEU A 19 25.04 18.03 -20.05
C LEU A 19 23.82 18.44 -19.20
N ALA A 20 22.68 18.67 -19.82
CA ALA A 20 21.41 18.80 -19.13
C ALA A 20 21.06 17.43 -18.52
N LEU A 21 21.30 17.26 -17.22
CA LEU A 21 20.75 16.17 -16.45
C LEU A 21 19.23 16.35 -16.41
N GLY A 22 18.54 15.73 -17.37
CA GLY A 22 17.08 15.63 -17.31
C GLY A 22 16.68 14.87 -16.04
N ALA A 23 16.00 15.54 -15.11
CA ALA A 23 15.41 14.87 -13.96
C ALA A 23 14.47 13.78 -14.47
N ALA A 24 14.70 12.53 -14.06
CA ALA A 24 13.77 11.45 -14.35
C ALA A 24 12.40 11.83 -13.76
N PRO A 25 11.29 11.56 -14.47
CA PRO A 25 9.97 11.83 -13.94
C PRO A 25 9.81 11.14 -12.58
N SER A 26 9.45 11.89 -11.55
CA SER A 26 9.16 11.34 -10.23
C SER A 26 7.97 10.39 -10.35
N ALA A 27 8.04 9.24 -9.67
CA ALA A 27 6.91 8.33 -9.60
C ALA A 27 5.67 9.08 -9.07
N PRO A 28 4.45 8.79 -9.59
CA PRO A 28 3.24 9.43 -9.12
C PRO A 28 3.09 9.27 -7.60
N ASP A 29 2.67 10.34 -6.91
CA ASP A 29 2.42 10.25 -5.48
C ASP A 29 1.26 9.27 -5.23
N LYS A 30 1.56 8.13 -4.58
CA LYS A 30 0.56 7.11 -4.25
C LYS A 30 -0.62 7.66 -3.46
N ASN A 31 -0.41 8.74 -2.67
CA ASN A 31 -1.48 9.36 -1.89
C ASN A 31 -2.51 10.09 -2.75
N SER A 32 -2.22 10.35 -4.04
CA SER A 32 -3.20 10.92 -4.98
C SER A 32 -4.21 9.89 -5.49
N VAL A 33 -3.95 8.59 -5.30
CA VAL A 33 -4.82 7.53 -5.80
C VAL A 33 -6.08 7.42 -4.94
N LYS A 34 -7.24 7.35 -5.62
CA LYS A 34 -8.55 7.27 -4.97
C LYS A 34 -9.43 6.24 -5.66
N VAL A 35 -10.14 5.43 -4.85
CA VAL A 35 -11.22 4.57 -5.36
C VAL A 35 -12.37 5.47 -5.85
N PRO A 36 -12.90 5.28 -7.07
CA PRO A 36 -14.05 6.03 -7.54
C PRO A 36 -15.23 5.92 -6.55
N GLY A 37 -15.75 7.08 -6.09
CA GLY A 37 -16.84 7.08 -5.09
C GLY A 37 -16.50 6.55 -3.70
N GLY A 38 -15.23 6.24 -3.43
CA GLY A 38 -14.75 5.60 -2.21
C GLY A 38 -13.61 6.33 -1.51
N LEU A 39 -12.74 5.54 -0.88
CA LEU A 39 -11.62 6.01 -0.07
C LEU A 39 -10.42 6.39 -0.93
N ALA A 40 -9.62 7.32 -0.43
CA ALA A 40 -8.34 7.68 -1.01
C ALA A 40 -7.19 6.98 -0.25
N MET A 41 -6.11 6.64 -0.93
CA MET A 41 -4.93 6.08 -0.29
C MET A 41 -4.31 7.05 0.75
N SER A 42 -4.49 8.37 0.56
CA SER A 42 -4.09 9.39 1.53
C SER A 42 -4.72 9.22 2.92
N GLU A 43 -5.92 8.61 3.00
CA GLU A 43 -6.58 8.33 4.29
C GLU A 43 -5.81 7.29 5.11
N PHE A 44 -4.91 6.55 4.49
CA PHE A 44 -4.07 5.50 5.09
C PHE A 44 -2.58 5.85 5.07
N LYS A 45 -2.24 7.11 4.86
CA LYS A 45 -0.85 7.57 4.79
C LYS A 45 -0.05 7.08 5.99
N GLY A 46 1.13 6.50 5.71
CA GLY A 46 2.03 5.96 6.73
C GLY A 46 1.71 4.54 7.18
N TYR A 47 0.79 3.83 6.51
CA TYR A 47 0.42 2.46 6.85
C TYR A 47 1.61 1.50 6.91
N GLU A 48 2.67 1.77 6.16
CA GLU A 48 3.89 0.95 6.13
C GLU A 48 4.60 0.88 7.48
N SER A 49 4.37 1.87 8.34
CA SER A 49 4.92 1.94 9.70
C SER A 49 3.97 1.40 10.77
N TRP A 50 2.77 0.95 10.39
CA TRP A 50 1.82 0.40 11.35
C TRP A 50 2.31 -0.95 11.89
N GLN A 51 1.82 -1.29 13.07
CA GLN A 51 2.20 -2.54 13.72
C GLN A 51 1.57 -3.75 13.00
N VAL A 52 2.36 -4.80 12.80
CA VAL A 52 1.83 -6.08 12.31
C VAL A 52 0.85 -6.65 13.33
N ILE A 53 -0.38 -6.89 12.91
CA ILE A 53 -1.42 -7.57 13.70
C ILE A 53 -1.29 -9.07 13.54
N ASN A 54 -1.16 -9.52 12.31
CA ASN A 54 -1.02 -10.93 11.96
C ASN A 54 -0.43 -11.06 10.55
N VAL A 55 -0.11 -12.29 10.16
CA VAL A 55 0.25 -12.67 8.80
C VAL A 55 -0.69 -13.75 8.31
N SER A 56 -0.89 -13.86 7.02
CA SER A 56 -1.71 -14.91 6.42
C SER A 56 -1.12 -15.36 5.10
N GLN A 57 -1.34 -16.64 4.78
CA GLN A 57 -1.05 -17.21 3.47
C GLN A 57 -2.31 -17.91 2.97
N ASN A 58 -2.75 -17.55 1.77
CA ASN A 58 -3.90 -18.18 1.12
C ASN A 58 -3.66 -18.26 -0.39
N GLY A 59 -3.58 -19.49 -0.90
CA GLY A 59 -3.36 -19.73 -2.33
C GLY A 59 -2.13 -19.01 -2.87
N GLY A 60 -2.34 -18.11 -3.82
CA GLY A 60 -1.30 -17.32 -4.48
C GLY A 60 -0.87 -16.03 -3.76
N ALA A 61 -1.22 -15.84 -2.50
CA ALA A 61 -0.89 -14.63 -1.76
C ALA A 61 -0.29 -14.91 -0.38
N PHE A 62 0.78 -14.22 -0.05
CA PHE A 62 1.33 -14.05 1.30
C PHE A 62 1.02 -12.62 1.75
N ALA A 63 0.47 -12.43 2.95
CA ALA A 63 0.05 -11.11 3.38
C ALA A 63 0.43 -10.80 4.83
N ALA A 64 0.77 -9.53 5.08
CA ALA A 64 0.83 -8.95 6.41
C ALA A 64 -0.40 -8.06 6.64
N ILE A 65 -1.02 -8.23 7.80
CA ILE A 65 -2.12 -7.39 8.26
C ILE A 65 -1.55 -6.40 9.27
N LEU A 66 -1.64 -5.12 8.94
CA LEU A 66 -1.12 -4.03 9.73
C LEU A 66 -2.29 -3.27 10.37
N GLY A 67 -2.09 -2.78 11.59
CA GLY A 67 -3.07 -1.96 12.30
C GLY A 67 -2.45 -0.65 12.79
N ASN A 68 -3.21 0.44 12.69
CA ASN A 68 -2.83 1.71 13.29
C ASN A 68 -2.83 1.63 14.85
N PRO A 69 -2.26 2.60 15.57
CA PRO A 69 -2.21 2.57 17.03
C PRO A 69 -3.57 2.35 17.70
N ALA A 70 -4.66 2.92 17.15
CA ALA A 70 -6.02 2.72 17.67
C ALA A 70 -6.46 1.26 17.54
N MET A 71 -6.09 0.58 16.46
CA MET A 71 -6.38 -0.84 16.25
C MET A 71 -5.65 -1.73 17.25
N VAL A 72 -4.37 -1.46 17.46
CA VAL A 72 -3.55 -2.19 18.44
C VAL A 72 -4.14 -2.05 19.85
N ALA A 73 -4.49 -0.82 20.26
CA ALA A 73 -5.11 -0.56 21.55
C ALA A 73 -6.46 -1.27 21.70
N ALA A 74 -7.28 -1.32 20.63
CA ALA A 74 -8.54 -2.03 20.65
C ALA A 74 -8.35 -3.53 20.90
N TYR A 75 -7.44 -4.17 20.21
CA TYR A 75 -7.14 -5.59 20.45
C TYR A 75 -6.60 -5.86 21.85
N GLN A 76 -5.71 -5.00 22.36
CA GLN A 76 -5.18 -5.11 23.72
C GLN A 76 -6.26 -4.95 24.79
N SER A 77 -7.36 -4.25 24.50
CA SER A 77 -8.54 -4.14 25.38
C SER A 77 -9.51 -5.30 25.23
N GLY A 78 -9.19 -6.31 24.43
CA GLY A 78 -9.99 -7.51 24.21
C GLY A 78 -11.05 -7.42 23.11
N ILE A 79 -11.08 -6.34 22.33
CA ILE A 79 -11.96 -6.20 21.17
C ILE A 79 -11.41 -7.06 20.00
N PRO A 80 -12.24 -7.75 19.25
CA PRO A 80 -13.72 -7.87 19.34
C PRO A 80 -14.18 -9.06 20.20
N SER A 81 -13.26 -9.80 20.81
CA SER A 81 -13.58 -11.04 21.55
C SER A 81 -14.47 -10.81 22.78
N ASN A 82 -14.47 -9.57 23.30
CA ASN A 82 -15.35 -9.15 24.41
C ASN A 82 -16.74 -8.68 23.94
N GLY A 83 -17.09 -8.89 22.66
CA GLY A 83 -18.38 -8.51 22.07
C GLY A 83 -18.55 -7.03 21.78
N LYS A 84 -17.52 -6.19 22.02
CA LYS A 84 -17.55 -4.76 21.71
C LYS A 84 -17.10 -4.49 20.28
N PRO A 85 -17.71 -3.51 19.58
CA PRO A 85 -17.24 -3.09 18.27
C PRO A 85 -15.92 -2.32 18.36
N PHE A 86 -15.19 -2.28 17.28
CA PHE A 86 -14.02 -1.42 17.15
C PHE A 86 -14.42 0.05 17.19
N PRO A 87 -13.65 0.92 17.86
CA PRO A 87 -13.94 2.35 17.90
C PRO A 87 -13.67 3.01 16.54
N ASP A 88 -14.33 4.14 16.29
CA ASP A 88 -14.06 4.97 15.12
C ASP A 88 -12.59 5.41 15.08
N GLY A 89 -12.02 5.51 13.88
CA GLY A 89 -10.62 5.83 13.66
C GLY A 89 -9.69 4.61 13.60
N VAL A 90 -10.17 3.41 13.93
CA VAL A 90 -9.42 2.17 13.68
C VAL A 90 -9.21 1.95 12.20
N ARG A 91 -7.98 1.56 11.82
CA ARG A 91 -7.61 1.29 10.42
C ARG A 91 -6.76 0.05 10.32
N PHE A 92 -7.01 -0.70 9.24
CA PHE A 92 -6.21 -1.83 8.78
C PHE A 92 -5.59 -1.55 7.43
N ALA A 93 -4.43 -2.16 7.20
CA ALA A 93 -3.87 -2.37 5.88
C ALA A 93 -3.48 -3.85 5.75
N LYS A 94 -3.95 -4.52 4.71
CA LYS A 94 -3.53 -5.87 4.35
C LYS A 94 -2.70 -5.80 3.09
N VAL A 95 -1.39 -5.95 3.25
CA VAL A 95 -0.43 -5.88 2.13
C VAL A 95 -0.19 -7.27 1.61
N HIS A 96 -0.36 -7.46 0.31
CA HIS A 96 -0.24 -8.75 -0.36
C HIS A 96 0.99 -8.82 -1.24
N TRP A 97 1.67 -9.97 -1.20
CA TRP A 97 2.80 -10.33 -2.05
C TRP A 97 2.61 -11.72 -2.65
N GLU A 98 3.26 -11.97 -3.75
CA GLU A 98 3.48 -13.34 -4.22
C GLU A 98 4.28 -14.11 -3.18
N PRO A 99 3.88 -15.36 -2.82
CA PRO A 99 4.71 -16.20 -1.97
C PRO A 99 5.99 -16.59 -2.70
N LYS A 100 7.13 -16.39 -2.06
CA LYS A 100 8.45 -16.70 -2.60
C LYS A 100 9.23 -17.57 -1.61
N GLN A 101 9.88 -18.62 -2.11
CA GLN A 101 10.83 -19.40 -1.30
C GLN A 101 12.14 -18.65 -1.16
N ASN A 102 12.60 -18.44 0.07
CA ASN A 102 13.93 -17.88 0.33
C ASN A 102 14.96 -19.03 0.40
N VAL A 103 15.52 -19.37 -0.76
CA VAL A 103 16.44 -20.50 -0.91
C VAL A 103 17.81 -20.29 -0.25
N THR A 104 18.11 -19.08 0.19
CA THR A 104 19.38 -18.77 0.88
C THR A 104 19.28 -18.95 2.39
N ALA A 105 18.07 -19.09 2.93
CA ALA A 105 17.88 -19.35 4.35
C ALA A 105 17.89 -20.85 4.66
N PRO A 106 18.40 -21.28 5.82
CA PRO A 106 18.27 -22.65 6.27
C PRO A 106 16.80 -23.09 6.38
N GLY A 107 16.42 -24.20 5.75
CA GLY A 107 15.03 -24.65 5.70
C GLY A 107 14.14 -23.63 4.97
N PRO A 108 14.24 -23.49 3.65
CA PRO A 108 13.77 -22.35 2.86
C PRO A 108 12.37 -21.86 3.26
N PRO A 109 12.21 -20.75 4.00
CA PRO A 109 10.91 -20.23 4.40
C PRO A 109 10.18 -19.57 3.23
N THR A 110 8.85 -19.56 3.28
CA THR A 110 8.05 -18.71 2.40
C THR A 110 8.08 -17.27 2.89
N VAL A 111 8.43 -16.36 2.01
CA VAL A 111 8.52 -14.91 2.27
C VAL A 111 7.70 -14.13 1.25
N GLY A 112 7.45 -12.83 1.51
CA GLY A 112 6.86 -11.94 0.52
C GLY A 112 7.81 -11.73 -0.66
N GLY A 113 7.30 -11.96 -1.86
CA GLY A 113 7.97 -11.69 -3.13
C GLY A 113 7.51 -10.37 -3.75
N ALA A 114 7.07 -10.39 -5.01
CA ALA A 114 6.54 -9.22 -5.69
C ALA A 114 5.25 -8.73 -5.00
N GLN A 115 5.13 -7.41 -4.80
CA GLN A 115 3.92 -6.81 -4.26
C GLN A 115 2.79 -6.92 -5.28
N GLN A 116 1.59 -7.30 -4.81
CA GLN A 116 0.39 -7.47 -5.63
C GLN A 116 -0.60 -6.32 -5.42
N ASN A 117 -1.07 -6.17 -4.19
CA ASN A 117 -2.09 -5.18 -3.83
C ASN A 117 -2.00 -4.80 -2.35
N VAL A 118 -2.76 -3.81 -1.97
CA VAL A 118 -3.07 -3.49 -0.57
C VAL A 118 -4.56 -3.24 -0.42
N ASP A 119 -5.16 -3.90 0.58
CA ASP A 119 -6.55 -3.72 0.95
C ASP A 119 -6.62 -2.95 2.27
N PHE A 120 -7.56 -2.02 2.35
CA PHE A 120 -7.75 -1.20 3.54
C PHE A 120 -9.15 -1.33 4.11
N MET A 121 -9.23 -1.19 5.43
CA MET A 121 -10.47 -0.98 6.17
C MET A 121 -10.30 0.22 7.10
N VAL A 122 -11.35 1.02 7.25
CA VAL A 122 -11.43 2.12 8.22
C VAL A 122 -12.78 2.08 8.94
N LYS A 123 -12.76 2.21 10.26
CA LYS A 123 -13.97 2.34 11.08
C LYS A 123 -14.35 3.81 11.16
N ASP A 124 -15.56 4.12 10.70
CA ASP A 124 -16.25 5.40 10.85
C ASP A 124 -17.75 5.12 10.83
N SER A 125 -18.35 5.05 12.01
CA SER A 125 -19.75 4.65 12.20
C SER A 125 -20.75 5.61 11.58
N LYS A 126 -20.37 6.89 11.40
CA LYS A 126 -21.22 7.89 10.77
C LYS A 126 -21.15 7.85 9.26
N ARG A 127 -19.92 7.75 8.71
CA ARG A 127 -19.68 7.74 7.25
C ARG A 127 -20.14 6.44 6.60
N PHE A 128 -20.05 5.30 7.32
CA PHE A 128 -20.28 3.97 6.80
C PHE A 128 -21.39 3.20 7.55
N ALA A 129 -22.44 3.90 8.00
CA ALA A 129 -23.54 3.33 8.79
C ALA A 129 -24.19 2.12 8.12
N ASP A 130 -24.31 2.12 6.79
CA ASP A 130 -24.94 1.06 5.99
C ASP A 130 -24.01 -0.12 5.64
N SER A 131 -22.75 -0.07 6.07
CA SER A 131 -21.77 -1.17 5.96
C SER A 131 -21.15 -1.56 7.29
N GLY A 132 -21.94 -1.50 8.38
CA GLY A 132 -21.51 -1.87 9.73
C GLY A 132 -20.50 -0.89 10.34
N GLY A 133 -20.44 0.32 9.84
CA GLY A 133 -19.48 1.35 10.23
C GLY A 133 -18.10 1.18 9.59
N TRP A 134 -17.95 0.31 8.59
CA TRP A 134 -16.67 0.05 7.94
C TRP A 134 -16.65 0.51 6.49
N GLY A 135 -15.62 1.30 6.15
CA GLY A 135 -15.25 1.60 4.78
C GLY A 135 -14.13 0.67 4.31
N TYR A 136 -14.14 0.33 3.02
CA TYR A 136 -13.23 -0.59 2.37
C TYR A 136 -12.59 0.06 1.15
N ALA A 137 -11.32 -0.27 0.89
CA ALA A 137 -10.65 0.09 -0.35
C ALA A 137 -9.65 -0.99 -0.74
N ALA A 138 -9.47 -1.20 -2.04
CA ALA A 138 -8.47 -2.09 -2.58
C ALA A 138 -7.68 -1.35 -3.68
N PHE A 139 -6.35 -1.45 -3.64
CA PHE A 139 -5.44 -0.84 -4.60
C PHE A 139 -4.45 -1.88 -5.10
N GLU A 140 -4.38 -2.03 -6.42
CA GLU A 140 -3.41 -2.90 -7.07
C GLU A 140 -2.08 -2.17 -7.28
N TYR A 141 -0.99 -2.89 -7.12
CA TYR A 141 0.35 -2.38 -7.37
C TYR A 141 0.83 -2.80 -8.76
N ASP A 142 1.23 -1.83 -9.55
CA ASP A 142 1.88 -2.04 -10.83
C ASP A 142 3.40 -1.92 -10.67
N ALA A 143 4.10 -3.05 -10.82
CA ALA A 143 5.55 -3.10 -10.64
C ALA A 143 6.32 -2.38 -11.77
N GLY A 144 5.72 -2.26 -12.95
CA GLY A 144 6.33 -1.58 -14.11
C GLY A 144 6.40 -0.08 -13.90
N SER A 145 5.30 0.52 -13.49
CA SER A 145 5.21 1.97 -13.17
C SER A 145 5.56 2.29 -11.73
N LYS A 146 5.73 1.29 -10.85
CA LYS A 146 5.94 1.42 -9.40
C LYS A 146 4.86 2.28 -8.75
N SER A 147 3.62 2.11 -9.17
CA SER A 147 2.50 2.92 -8.71
C SER A 147 1.30 2.08 -8.33
N PHE A 148 0.35 2.68 -7.60
CA PHE A 148 -0.91 2.06 -7.26
C PHE A 148 -2.04 2.58 -8.17
N ARG A 149 -3.04 1.76 -8.36
CA ARG A 149 -4.32 2.11 -8.99
C ARG A 149 -5.46 1.46 -8.21
N PRO A 150 -6.71 1.97 -8.29
CA PRO A 150 -7.86 1.22 -7.76
C PRO A 150 -7.86 -0.20 -8.32
N ALA A 151 -8.20 -1.19 -7.48
CA ALA A 151 -8.29 -2.58 -7.90
C ALA A 151 -9.34 -2.77 -8.99
N ASP A 152 -9.42 -3.96 -9.55
CA ASP A 152 -10.25 -4.28 -10.71
C ASP A 152 -11.71 -3.82 -10.54
N LEU A 153 -12.10 -2.84 -11.34
CA LEU A 153 -13.46 -2.28 -11.40
C LEU A 153 -14.41 -3.14 -12.23
N SER A 154 -13.88 -4.04 -13.06
CA SER A 154 -14.65 -4.91 -13.98
C SER A 154 -15.01 -6.27 -13.38
N GLY A 155 -14.37 -6.65 -12.26
CA GLY A 155 -14.58 -7.91 -11.56
C GLY A 155 -16.00 -8.07 -11.01
N LYS A 156 -16.36 -9.30 -10.64
CA LYS A 156 -17.68 -9.63 -10.03
C LYS A 156 -17.47 -10.38 -8.70
N PRO A 157 -17.67 -9.73 -7.55
CA PRO A 157 -18.00 -8.31 -7.35
C PRO A 157 -16.82 -7.39 -7.70
N PRO A 158 -17.08 -6.17 -8.18
CA PRO A 158 -16.01 -5.23 -8.49
C PRO A 158 -15.28 -4.83 -7.21
N GLN A 159 -13.95 -4.93 -7.24
CA GLN A 159 -13.08 -4.41 -6.18
C GLN A 159 -12.77 -2.94 -6.46
N GLY A 160 -12.46 -2.15 -5.48
CA GLY A 160 -12.08 -0.75 -5.69
C GLY A 160 -13.13 0.16 -6.34
N LYS A 161 -14.42 -0.22 -6.38
CA LYS A 161 -15.51 0.58 -6.97
C LYS A 161 -15.97 1.72 -6.06
N ASP A 162 -16.17 1.39 -4.79
CA ASP A 162 -16.67 2.30 -3.75
C ASP A 162 -16.17 1.86 -2.37
N ALA A 163 -16.57 2.58 -1.33
CA ALA A 163 -16.17 2.24 0.05
C ALA A 163 -16.83 0.96 0.61
N LYS A 164 -17.65 0.26 -0.15
CA LYS A 164 -18.36 -0.97 0.28
C LYS A 164 -17.85 -2.23 -0.41
N CYS A 165 -16.81 -2.14 -1.23
CA CYS A 165 -16.33 -3.25 -2.05
C CYS A 165 -16.00 -4.53 -1.25
N GLY A 166 -15.55 -4.40 0.00
CA GLY A 166 -15.27 -5.54 0.89
C GLY A 166 -16.43 -5.99 1.77
N PHE A 167 -17.50 -5.20 1.87
CA PHE A 167 -18.55 -5.40 2.88
C PHE A 167 -19.24 -6.77 2.76
N ALA A 168 -19.63 -7.16 1.55
CA ALA A 168 -20.32 -8.43 1.34
C ALA A 168 -19.51 -9.64 1.83
N CYS A 169 -18.19 -9.65 1.59
CA CYS A 169 -17.31 -10.71 2.07
C CYS A 169 -17.14 -10.68 3.59
N HIS A 170 -17.12 -9.49 4.19
CA HIS A 170 -16.88 -9.32 5.62
C HIS A 170 -18.13 -9.56 6.47
N THR A 171 -19.33 -9.67 5.89
CA THR A 171 -20.57 -9.99 6.63
C THR A 171 -20.53 -11.32 7.37
N VAL A 172 -19.74 -12.30 6.91
CA VAL A 172 -19.56 -13.59 7.60
C VAL A 172 -18.85 -13.44 8.95
N ALA A 173 -18.10 -12.34 9.15
CA ALA A 173 -17.44 -11.99 10.41
C ALA A 173 -18.22 -10.95 11.25
N ARG A 174 -19.53 -10.79 11.02
CA ARG A 174 -20.38 -9.80 11.72
C ARG A 174 -20.27 -9.87 13.24
N SER A 175 -20.24 -11.08 13.80
CA SER A 175 -20.10 -11.29 15.25
C SER A 175 -18.78 -10.78 15.83
N ARG A 176 -17.80 -10.50 14.98
CA ARG A 176 -16.49 -9.96 15.31
C ARG A 176 -16.31 -8.55 14.73
N ASP A 177 -17.40 -7.81 14.66
CA ASP A 177 -17.45 -6.48 14.05
C ASP A 177 -16.82 -6.44 12.64
N TYR A 178 -17.15 -7.47 11.80
CA TYR A 178 -16.69 -7.61 10.41
C TYR A 178 -15.17 -7.81 10.21
N VAL A 179 -14.44 -8.21 11.25
CA VAL A 179 -12.99 -8.40 11.21
C VAL A 179 -12.62 -9.87 11.32
N PHE A 180 -11.96 -10.42 10.30
CA PHE A 180 -11.49 -11.82 10.30
C PHE A 180 -10.27 -12.04 11.17
N THR A 181 -9.38 -11.04 11.19
CA THR A 181 -8.04 -11.16 11.76
C THR A 181 -8.09 -11.23 13.28
N GLU A 182 -7.32 -12.13 13.86
CA GLU A 182 -7.01 -12.17 15.27
C GLU A 182 -5.67 -11.49 15.54
N TYR A 183 -5.51 -10.93 16.74
CA TYR A 183 -4.23 -10.38 17.16
C TYR A 183 -3.30 -11.53 17.52
N ALA A 184 -2.20 -11.66 16.81
CA ALA A 184 -1.24 -12.72 17.07
C ALA A 184 -0.64 -12.58 18.48
N THR A 185 -0.54 -13.69 19.20
CA THR A 185 0.11 -13.76 20.52
C THR A 185 1.57 -13.30 20.42
N ARG A 186 2.01 -12.53 21.39
CA ARG A 186 3.37 -11.98 21.49
C ARG A 186 3.92 -12.14 22.87
#